data_1c101cde65e31e814a9b4fbce5f2d290
#
_entry.id   1c101cde65e31e814a9b4fbce5f2d290
#
_cell.length_a   1.000
_cell.length_b   1.000
_cell.length_c   1.000
_cell.angle_alpha   90.00
_cell.angle_beta   90.00
_cell.angle_gamma   90.00
#
_symmetry.space_group_name_H-M   'P 1'
#
loop_
_entity.id
_entity.type
_entity.pdbx_description
1 polymer ?
#
loop_
_entity_poly.entity_id
_entity_poly.type
_entity_poly.pdbx_seq_one_letter_code
_entity_poly.pdbx_strand_id
1 'polypeptide(L)'
;NCATYCLGAVLIMRSKGIPVAYDFTPNWSTGNNGHSWNTVYTTRFGNLEFAPHTTDPGTVHYPYLKVPKIFRNVYKPNEEYLKIATEKYIPPKLRNMFIRDVTAEYMPTIDIRISLQESLKSGQSPFIAIYDGNNWTPVYWGKIAGSHVVFERMGLNTCYIALAYDSNGNAIP
;
A
#
# COMPACT_ATOMS: atom_id res chain seq x y z
N ASN A 1 12.48 -10.59 11.11
CA ASN A 1 11.09 -10.24 10.77
C ASN A 1 10.83 -10.53 9.28
N CYS A 2 9.57 -10.46 8.83
CA CYS A 2 9.17 -10.74 7.44
C CYS A 2 9.97 -9.91 6.41
N ALA A 3 10.19 -8.63 6.66
CA ALA A 3 10.93 -7.75 5.75
C ALA A 3 12.38 -8.24 5.52
N THR A 4 13.07 -8.67 6.57
CA THR A 4 14.45 -9.20 6.48
C THR A 4 14.52 -10.45 5.62
N TYR A 5 13.60 -11.39 5.81
CA TYR A 5 13.53 -12.60 4.99
C TYR A 5 13.22 -12.29 3.53
N CYS A 6 12.28 -11.38 3.28
CA CYS A 6 11.93 -10.95 1.92
C CYS A 6 13.10 -10.27 1.20
N LEU A 7 13.86 -9.41 1.87
CA LEU A 7 15.06 -8.79 1.30
C LEU A 7 16.14 -9.83 0.99
N GLY A 8 16.36 -10.78 1.90
CA GLY A 8 17.28 -11.89 1.68
C GLY A 8 16.90 -12.72 0.45
N ALA A 9 15.61 -13.06 0.30
CA ALA A 9 15.10 -13.76 -0.88
C ALA A 9 15.32 -12.97 -2.17
N VAL A 10 15.07 -11.65 -2.17
CA VAL A 10 15.35 -10.78 -3.32
C VAL A 10 16.83 -10.86 -3.73
N LEU A 11 17.75 -10.74 -2.79
CA LEU A 11 19.18 -10.78 -3.06
C LEU A 11 19.60 -12.15 -3.62
N ILE A 12 19.20 -13.23 -2.96
CA ILE A 12 19.58 -14.60 -3.35
C ILE A 12 18.99 -14.97 -4.72
N MET A 13 17.68 -14.75 -4.91
CA MET A 13 17.01 -15.16 -6.14
C MET A 13 17.49 -14.35 -7.35
N ARG A 14 17.63 -13.03 -7.20
CA ARG A 14 18.13 -12.18 -8.29
C ARG A 14 19.58 -12.47 -8.64
N SER A 15 20.44 -12.86 -7.69
CA SER A 15 21.82 -13.31 -7.99
C SER A 15 21.85 -14.57 -8.84
N LYS A 16 20.75 -15.32 -8.90
CA LYS A 16 20.57 -16.50 -9.76
C LYS A 16 19.74 -16.22 -11.01
N GLY A 17 19.46 -14.95 -11.31
CA GLY A 17 18.67 -14.56 -12.47
C GLY A 17 17.16 -14.80 -12.33
N ILE A 18 16.65 -15.11 -11.13
CA ILE A 18 15.22 -15.34 -10.90
C ILE A 18 14.54 -14.00 -10.65
N PRO A 19 13.53 -13.61 -11.46
CA PRO A 19 12.80 -12.37 -11.30
C PRO A 19 11.85 -12.42 -10.09
N VAL A 20 12.24 -11.80 -9.00
CA VAL A 20 11.49 -11.74 -7.76
C VAL A 20 11.24 -10.30 -7.33
N ALA A 21 10.06 -10.01 -6.83
CA ALA A 21 9.68 -8.73 -6.25
C ALA A 21 9.54 -8.82 -4.72
N TYR A 22 9.56 -7.66 -4.09
CA TYR A 22 9.22 -7.46 -2.70
C TYR A 22 7.88 -6.71 -2.66
N ASP A 23 6.85 -7.37 -2.15
CA ASP A 23 5.51 -6.83 -2.02
C ASP A 23 5.14 -6.71 -0.54
N PHE A 24 4.29 -5.72 -0.22
CA PHE A 24 3.89 -5.50 1.17
C PHE A 24 2.54 -4.79 1.27
N THR A 25 1.86 -5.00 2.39
CA THR A 25 0.76 -4.14 2.85
C THR A 25 1.26 -3.23 3.97
N PRO A 26 0.97 -1.93 3.93
CA PRO A 26 1.37 -1.02 5.02
C PRO A 26 0.71 -1.36 6.34
N ASN A 27 -0.50 -1.92 6.28
CA ASN A 27 -1.22 -2.43 7.45
C ASN A 27 -2.36 -3.37 7.04
N TRP A 28 -2.62 -4.39 7.85
CA TRP A 28 -3.83 -5.21 7.75
C TRP A 28 -5.04 -4.46 8.32
N SER A 29 -6.22 -4.64 7.74
CA SER A 29 -7.47 -4.10 8.31
C SER A 29 -7.98 -4.90 9.53
N THR A 30 -7.30 -5.97 9.89
CA THR A 30 -7.67 -6.86 11.01
C THR A 30 -6.59 -6.95 12.08
N GLY A 31 -5.58 -6.09 12.02
CA GLY A 31 -4.47 -6.08 12.97
C GLY A 31 -3.62 -4.82 12.86
N ASN A 32 -2.75 -4.61 13.83
CA ASN A 32 -1.98 -3.37 13.99
C ASN A 32 -0.63 -3.35 13.25
N ASN A 33 -0.36 -4.32 12.38
CA ASN A 33 0.91 -4.44 11.68
C ASN A 33 0.76 -4.53 10.17
N GLY A 34 1.77 -4.06 9.46
CA GLY A 34 1.99 -4.38 8.06
C GLY A 34 2.59 -5.78 7.90
N HIS A 35 2.69 -6.23 6.66
CA HIS A 35 3.33 -7.50 6.33
C HIS A 35 4.03 -7.39 4.98
N SER A 36 5.07 -8.23 4.81
CA SER A 36 5.83 -8.29 3.57
C SER A 36 5.98 -9.74 3.12
N TRP A 37 5.96 -9.93 1.80
CA TRP A 37 6.18 -11.21 1.13
C TRP A 37 6.91 -10.99 -0.19
N ASN A 38 7.23 -12.06 -0.87
CA ASN A 38 7.83 -12.00 -2.19
C ASN A 38 6.88 -12.52 -3.26
N THR A 39 7.11 -12.07 -4.48
CA THR A 39 6.40 -12.54 -5.67
C THR A 39 7.43 -12.87 -6.73
N VAL A 40 7.44 -14.10 -7.22
CA VAL A 40 8.25 -14.52 -8.34
C VAL A 40 7.39 -14.49 -9.61
N TYR A 41 7.94 -13.93 -10.67
CA TYR A 41 7.29 -13.94 -11.98
C TYR A 41 7.67 -15.19 -12.75
N THR A 42 6.66 -15.87 -13.30
CA THR A 42 6.84 -17.01 -14.20
C THR A 42 6.10 -16.77 -15.51
N THR A 43 6.67 -17.23 -16.62
CA THR A 43 6.03 -17.12 -17.93
C THR A 43 4.79 -17.99 -18.06
N ARG A 44 4.71 -19.08 -17.29
CA ARG A 44 3.61 -20.05 -17.35
C ARG A 44 2.46 -19.71 -16.41
N PHE A 45 2.74 -19.25 -15.20
CA PHE A 45 1.74 -19.10 -14.13
C PHE A 45 1.57 -17.66 -13.69
N GLY A 46 2.29 -16.69 -14.29
CA GLY A 46 2.26 -15.30 -13.88
C GLY A 46 2.98 -15.07 -12.53
N ASN A 47 2.40 -14.23 -11.71
CA ASN A 47 2.92 -13.89 -10.38
C ASN A 47 2.57 -14.99 -9.38
N LEU A 48 3.58 -15.51 -8.68
CA LEU A 48 3.43 -16.50 -7.62
C LEU A 48 3.99 -15.92 -6.31
N GLU A 49 3.10 -15.65 -5.37
CA GLU A 49 3.46 -15.14 -4.06
C GLU A 49 3.98 -16.22 -3.12
N PHE A 50 4.88 -15.84 -2.21
CA PHE A 50 5.40 -16.71 -1.16
C PHE A 50 6.00 -15.93 0.01
N ALA A 51 5.97 -16.51 1.19
CA ALA A 51 6.68 -16.02 2.37
C ALA A 51 7.97 -16.83 2.56
N PRO A 52 9.17 -16.26 2.35
CA PRO A 52 10.43 -17.00 2.16
C PRO A 52 10.83 -17.96 3.29
N HIS A 53 10.24 -17.80 4.47
CA HIS A 53 10.57 -18.62 5.65
C HIS A 53 9.49 -19.63 6.01
N THR A 54 8.35 -19.64 5.29
CA THR A 54 7.20 -20.47 5.64
C THR A 54 6.50 -21.15 4.49
N THR A 55 6.61 -20.63 3.26
CA THR A 55 5.84 -21.14 2.12
C THR A 55 6.65 -21.13 0.83
N ASP A 56 6.30 -22.02 -0.09
CA ASP A 56 6.81 -22.07 -1.45
C ASP A 56 6.01 -21.12 -2.39
N PRO A 57 6.58 -20.71 -3.53
CA PRO A 57 5.88 -19.89 -4.52
C PRO A 57 4.54 -20.48 -4.96
N GLY A 58 3.48 -19.66 -4.89
CA GLY A 58 2.12 -20.05 -5.27
C GLY A 58 1.32 -20.78 -4.18
N THR A 59 1.87 -20.91 -2.97
CA THR A 59 1.17 -21.58 -1.84
C THR A 59 0.65 -20.62 -0.77
N VAL A 60 0.94 -19.33 -0.92
CA VAL A 60 0.43 -18.31 0.02
C VAL A 60 -0.99 -17.91 -0.36
N HIS A 61 -1.88 -18.08 0.59
CA HIS A 61 -3.21 -17.51 0.53
C HIS A 61 -3.52 -16.83 1.86
N TYR A 62 -3.89 -15.56 1.80
CA TYR A 62 -4.35 -14.78 2.97
C TYR A 62 -5.86 -14.52 2.92
N PRO A 63 -6.73 -15.54 2.78
CA PRO A 63 -8.17 -15.36 2.54
C PRO A 63 -8.89 -14.69 3.71
N TYR A 64 -8.33 -14.76 4.90
CA TYR A 64 -8.91 -14.22 6.13
C TYR A 64 -8.45 -12.80 6.46
N LEU A 65 -7.40 -12.34 5.81
CA LEU A 65 -6.82 -11.04 6.09
C LEU A 65 -7.38 -10.02 5.12
N LYS A 66 -8.03 -9.01 5.67
CA LYS A 66 -8.53 -7.88 4.88
C LYS A 66 -7.37 -6.97 4.56
N VAL A 67 -7.03 -6.89 3.28
CA VAL A 67 -5.91 -6.10 2.78
C VAL A 67 -6.44 -4.82 2.17
N PRO A 68 -6.13 -3.65 2.74
CA PRO A 68 -6.59 -2.38 2.20
C PRO A 68 -5.82 -1.96 0.95
N LYS A 69 -4.51 -2.28 0.91
CA LYS A 69 -3.59 -1.87 -0.15
C LYS A 69 -2.38 -2.78 -0.21
N ILE A 70 -1.88 -3.04 -1.42
CA ILE A 70 -0.63 -3.79 -1.64
C ILE A 70 0.29 -2.96 -2.53
N PHE A 71 1.52 -2.80 -2.07
CA PHE A 71 2.59 -2.13 -2.81
C PHE A 71 3.70 -3.09 -3.17
N ARG A 72 4.34 -2.84 -4.30
CA ARG A 72 5.58 -3.47 -4.75
C ARG A 72 6.72 -2.48 -4.72
N ASN A 73 7.85 -2.85 -4.14
CA ASN A 73 9.07 -2.07 -4.26
C ASN A 73 9.58 -2.09 -5.70
N VAL A 74 9.85 -0.91 -6.23
CA VAL A 74 10.32 -0.68 -7.61
C VAL A 74 11.53 0.24 -7.62
N TYR A 75 12.22 0.34 -8.78
CA TYR A 75 13.39 1.21 -8.93
C TYR A 75 13.07 2.55 -9.60
N LYS A 76 11.89 2.64 -10.25
CA LYS A 76 11.41 3.90 -10.82
C LYS A 76 10.57 4.64 -9.78
N PRO A 77 10.79 5.95 -9.56
CA PRO A 77 9.93 6.74 -8.70
C PRO A 77 8.47 6.69 -9.18
N ASN A 78 7.56 6.64 -8.22
CA ASN A 78 6.12 6.68 -8.48
C ASN A 78 5.69 8.12 -8.79
N GLU A 79 5.25 8.37 -10.00
CA GLU A 79 4.86 9.71 -10.46
C GLU A 79 3.66 10.29 -9.68
N GLU A 80 2.76 9.43 -9.19
CA GLU A 80 1.64 9.86 -8.34
C GLU A 80 2.14 10.30 -6.96
N TYR A 81 3.11 9.57 -6.40
CA TYR A 81 3.74 9.94 -5.15
C TYR A 81 4.49 11.28 -5.26
N LEU A 82 5.17 11.52 -6.37
CA LEU A 82 5.90 12.78 -6.57
C LEU A 82 5.00 14.01 -6.50
N LYS A 83 3.71 13.88 -6.82
CA LYS A 83 2.73 14.98 -6.71
C LYS A 83 2.46 15.38 -5.26
N ILE A 84 2.56 14.43 -4.33
CA ILE A 84 2.37 14.68 -2.90
C ILE A 84 3.70 14.86 -2.13
N ALA A 85 4.84 14.58 -2.77
CA ALA A 85 6.15 14.61 -2.12
C ALA A 85 6.56 15.98 -1.57
N THR A 86 5.92 17.05 -2.03
CA THR A 86 6.12 18.43 -1.55
C THR A 86 5.24 18.81 -0.36
N GLU A 87 4.35 17.92 0.06
CA GLU A 87 3.49 18.14 1.22
C GLU A 87 4.31 18.32 2.49
N LYS A 88 3.86 19.21 3.37
CA LYS A 88 4.51 19.47 4.66
C LYS A 88 4.51 18.22 5.56
N TYR A 89 3.50 17.40 5.42
CA TYR A 89 3.40 16.15 6.17
C TYR A 89 2.90 15.01 5.29
N ILE A 90 3.64 13.92 5.30
CA ILE A 90 3.24 12.63 4.73
C ILE A 90 3.34 11.58 5.84
N PRO A 91 2.32 10.75 6.05
CA PRO A 91 2.36 9.68 7.04
C PRO A 91 3.59 8.79 6.89
N PRO A 92 4.32 8.45 7.99
CA PRO A 92 5.62 7.75 7.91
C PRO A 92 5.62 6.47 7.08
N LYS A 93 4.57 5.65 7.19
CA LYS A 93 4.44 4.39 6.43
C LYS A 93 4.29 4.61 4.91
N LEU A 94 3.96 5.82 4.47
CA LEU A 94 3.79 6.17 3.06
C LEU A 94 4.95 7.02 2.51
N ARG A 95 6.01 7.27 3.28
CA ARG A 95 7.19 8.06 2.86
C ARG A 95 8.16 7.24 2.02
N ASN A 96 7.67 6.68 0.91
CA ASN A 96 8.52 5.94 -0.03
C ASN A 96 8.05 6.19 -1.46
N MET A 97 8.89 6.84 -2.25
CA MET A 97 8.59 7.10 -3.67
C MET A 97 8.84 5.89 -4.57
N PHE A 98 9.53 4.86 -4.10
CA PHE A 98 9.89 3.69 -4.89
C PHE A 98 8.90 2.54 -4.66
N ILE A 99 7.61 2.86 -4.63
CA ILE A 99 6.53 1.89 -4.51
C ILE A 99 5.53 2.04 -5.65
N ARG A 100 5.02 0.91 -6.12
CA ARG A 100 3.92 0.83 -7.09
C ARG A 100 2.74 0.12 -6.45
N ASP A 101 1.56 0.64 -6.65
CA ASP A 101 0.32 -0.04 -6.28
C ASP A 101 0.11 -1.27 -7.18
N VAL A 102 0.02 -2.42 -6.56
CA VAL A 102 -0.23 -3.72 -7.20
C VAL A 102 -1.46 -4.42 -6.63
N THR A 103 -2.30 -3.72 -5.90
CA THR A 103 -3.47 -4.31 -5.23
C THR A 103 -4.35 -5.10 -6.18
N ALA A 104 -4.62 -4.57 -7.38
CA ALA A 104 -5.43 -5.23 -8.39
C ALA A 104 -4.76 -6.46 -9.05
N GLU A 105 -3.45 -6.67 -8.85
CA GLU A 105 -2.77 -7.91 -9.28
C GLU A 105 -3.13 -9.08 -8.35
N TYR A 106 -3.60 -8.80 -7.12
CA TYR A 106 -3.87 -9.77 -6.07
C TYR A 106 -5.36 -10.05 -5.85
N MET A 107 -6.20 -9.03 -6.01
CA MET A 107 -7.61 -9.14 -5.64
C MET A 107 -8.49 -8.13 -6.39
N PRO A 108 -9.81 -8.35 -6.44
CA PRO A 108 -10.77 -7.34 -6.87
C PRO A 108 -10.68 -6.09 -5.99
N THR A 109 -10.76 -4.93 -6.62
CA THR A 109 -10.62 -3.62 -5.96
C THR A 109 -11.80 -2.71 -6.30
N ILE A 110 -11.95 -1.64 -5.52
CA ILE A 110 -12.93 -0.58 -5.74
C ILE A 110 -12.27 0.79 -5.65
N ASP A 111 -12.71 1.74 -6.44
CA ASP A 111 -12.37 3.15 -6.27
C ASP A 111 -13.34 3.79 -5.29
N ILE A 112 -12.81 4.38 -4.23
CA ILE A 112 -13.60 5.10 -3.23
C ILE A 112 -13.58 6.57 -3.57
N ARG A 113 -14.78 7.15 -3.76
CA ARG A 113 -14.95 8.54 -4.13
C ARG A 113 -15.67 9.28 -2.99
N ILE A 114 -15.06 10.36 -2.50
CA ILE A 114 -15.56 11.15 -1.38
C ILE A 114 -15.65 12.63 -1.81
N SER A 115 -16.75 13.29 -1.51
CA SER A 115 -16.88 14.74 -1.74
C SER A 115 -15.93 15.50 -0.82
N LEU A 116 -15.19 16.44 -1.38
CA LEU A 116 -14.33 17.34 -0.60
C LEU A 116 -15.19 18.30 0.17
N GLN A 117 -14.94 18.42 1.47
CA GLN A 117 -15.46 19.53 2.27
C GLN A 117 -14.62 20.78 1.99
N GLU A 118 -15.19 21.96 2.10
CA GLU A 118 -14.52 23.26 1.85
C GLU A 118 -13.31 23.52 2.77
N SER A 119 -13.14 22.71 3.81
CA SER A 119 -12.08 22.84 4.82
C SER A 119 -10.72 22.34 4.37
N LEU A 120 -10.60 21.57 3.27
CA LEU A 120 -9.28 21.16 2.74
C LEU A 120 -8.61 22.37 2.07
N LYS A 121 -7.66 22.95 2.78
CA LYS A 121 -6.83 24.03 2.27
C LYS A 121 -6.03 23.55 1.06
N SER A 122 -5.92 24.43 0.04
CA SER A 122 -5.06 24.19 -1.12
C SER A 122 -3.67 23.69 -0.65
N GLY A 123 -3.21 22.57 -1.15
CA GLY A 123 -1.91 21.99 -0.85
C GLY A 123 -1.90 20.92 0.25
N GLN A 124 -3.06 20.40 0.66
CA GLN A 124 -3.15 19.25 1.55
C GLN A 124 -3.68 18.04 0.78
N SER A 125 -2.87 16.99 0.71
CA SER A 125 -3.34 15.72 0.14
C SER A 125 -4.21 14.96 1.13
N PRO A 126 -5.38 14.46 0.71
CA PRO A 126 -6.17 13.56 1.52
C PRO A 126 -5.56 12.17 1.55
N PHE A 127 -5.65 11.51 2.69
CA PHE A 127 -5.25 10.12 2.89
C PHE A 127 -6.46 9.29 3.27
N ILE A 128 -6.45 8.01 2.89
CA ILE A 128 -7.42 7.04 3.36
C ILE A 128 -6.79 6.16 4.41
N ALA A 129 -7.50 5.95 5.51
CA ALA A 129 -7.05 5.19 6.67
C ALA A 129 -7.98 4.04 6.98
N ILE A 130 -7.43 3.03 7.62
CA ILE A 130 -8.14 1.89 8.20
C ILE A 130 -7.99 1.91 9.72
N TYR A 131 -8.92 1.32 10.43
CA TYR A 131 -8.79 1.09 11.87
C TYR A 131 -7.99 -0.20 12.11
N ASP A 132 -6.84 -0.07 12.80
CA ASP A 132 -5.91 -1.18 13.03
C ASP A 132 -6.11 -1.88 14.39
N GLY A 133 -7.19 -1.56 15.06
CA GLY A 133 -7.50 -2.02 16.42
C GLY A 133 -7.13 -1.02 17.50
N ASN A 134 -6.24 -0.07 17.22
CA ASN A 134 -5.83 0.99 18.15
C ASN A 134 -6.05 2.39 17.57
N ASN A 135 -5.67 2.60 16.30
CA ASN A 135 -5.67 3.90 15.65
C ASN A 135 -6.19 3.82 14.22
N TRP A 136 -6.55 4.99 13.68
CA TRP A 136 -6.74 5.14 12.24
C TRP A 136 -5.40 5.31 11.56
N THR A 137 -4.96 4.26 10.84
CA THR A 137 -3.65 4.20 10.19
C THR A 137 -3.80 4.44 8.69
N PRO A 138 -3.17 5.50 8.14
CA PRO A 138 -3.18 5.79 6.72
C PRO A 138 -2.52 4.68 5.90
N VAL A 139 -3.18 4.30 4.80
CA VAL A 139 -2.72 3.22 3.92
C VAL A 139 -2.56 3.64 2.47
N TYR A 140 -3.15 4.77 2.06
CA TYR A 140 -3.01 5.32 0.72
C TYR A 140 -3.31 6.82 0.68
N TRP A 141 -2.88 7.49 -0.39
CA TRP A 141 -3.19 8.89 -0.68
C TRP A 141 -4.30 8.99 -1.74
N GLY A 142 -5.03 10.09 -1.72
CA GLY A 142 -6.10 10.38 -2.66
C GLY A 142 -5.67 11.30 -3.79
N LYS A 143 -6.38 11.23 -4.90
CA LYS A 143 -6.28 12.15 -6.03
C LYS A 143 -7.45 13.12 -6.00
N ILE A 144 -7.17 14.42 -5.97
CA ILE A 144 -8.22 15.44 -6.06
C ILE A 144 -8.67 15.55 -7.52
N ALA A 145 -9.97 15.38 -7.73
CA ALA A 145 -10.64 15.47 -9.02
C ALA A 145 -11.88 16.37 -8.92
N GLY A 146 -11.69 17.67 -9.17
CA GLY A 146 -12.73 18.68 -8.98
C GLY A 146 -13.15 18.79 -7.51
N SER A 147 -14.44 18.58 -7.22
CA SER A 147 -15.01 18.62 -5.88
C SER A 147 -14.93 17.28 -5.12
N HIS A 148 -14.16 16.33 -5.61
CA HIS A 148 -14.04 14.99 -5.02
C HIS A 148 -12.59 14.61 -4.84
N VAL A 149 -12.36 13.72 -3.87
CA VAL A 149 -11.14 12.92 -3.80
C VAL A 149 -11.44 11.49 -4.20
N VAL A 150 -10.53 10.88 -4.95
CA VAL A 150 -10.62 9.49 -5.38
C VAL A 150 -9.44 8.71 -4.81
N PHE A 151 -9.74 7.62 -4.12
CA PHE A 151 -8.77 6.62 -3.65
C PHE A 151 -8.92 5.39 -4.53
N GLU A 152 -7.96 5.20 -5.43
CA GLU A 152 -8.04 4.16 -6.46
C GLU A 152 -7.67 2.79 -5.93
N ARG A 153 -8.30 1.74 -6.50
CA ARG A 153 -7.95 0.33 -6.29
C ARG A 153 -7.83 -0.07 -4.82
N MET A 154 -8.80 0.31 -4.01
CA MET A 154 -8.86 -0.06 -2.59
C MET A 154 -9.39 -1.48 -2.41
N GLY A 155 -8.86 -2.21 -1.43
CA GLY A 155 -9.31 -3.55 -1.08
C GLY A 155 -10.75 -3.56 -0.57
N LEU A 156 -11.46 -4.66 -0.83
CA LEU A 156 -12.86 -4.83 -0.42
C LEU A 156 -12.99 -5.24 1.06
N ASN A 157 -14.22 -5.17 1.58
CA ASN A 157 -14.60 -5.64 2.92
C ASN A 157 -13.80 -4.98 4.07
N THR A 158 -13.37 -3.74 3.89
CA THR A 158 -12.61 -2.95 4.86
C THR A 158 -13.37 -1.67 5.17
N CYS A 159 -13.32 -1.24 6.43
CA CYS A 159 -13.85 0.05 6.85
C CYS A 159 -12.79 1.13 6.64
N TYR A 160 -13.17 2.19 5.94
CA TYR A 160 -12.27 3.29 5.59
C TYR A 160 -12.78 4.63 6.11
N ILE A 161 -11.83 5.52 6.48
CA ILE A 161 -12.11 6.95 6.65
C ILE A 161 -11.13 7.76 5.81
N ALA A 162 -11.55 8.93 5.35
CA ALA A 162 -10.65 9.91 4.76
C ALA A 162 -10.15 10.86 5.83
N LEU A 163 -8.85 11.19 5.78
CA LEU A 163 -8.16 12.09 6.70
C LEU A 163 -7.27 13.05 5.91
N ALA A 164 -7.09 14.25 6.44
CA ALA A 164 -6.00 15.15 6.07
C ALA A 164 -5.13 15.41 7.30
N TYR A 165 -3.94 15.95 7.09
CA TYR A 165 -3.01 16.24 8.18
C TYR A 165 -2.53 17.68 8.12
N ASP A 166 -2.37 18.31 9.29
CA ASP A 166 -1.66 19.58 9.40
C ASP A 166 -0.14 19.38 9.24
N SER A 167 0.62 20.48 9.26
CA SER A 167 2.08 20.44 9.14
C SER A 167 2.79 19.75 10.30
N ASN A 168 2.10 19.53 11.42
CA ASN A 168 2.61 18.85 12.61
C ASN A 168 2.25 17.37 12.64
N GLY A 169 1.43 16.91 11.68
CA GLY A 169 0.96 15.53 11.59
C GLY A 169 -0.28 15.22 12.42
N ASN A 170 -1.02 16.24 12.86
CA ASN A 170 -2.30 16.03 13.51
C ASN A 170 -3.37 15.83 12.44
N ALA A 171 -4.24 14.84 12.64
CA ALA A 171 -5.35 14.61 11.75
C ALA A 171 -6.34 15.77 11.80
N ILE A 172 -6.77 16.22 10.62
CA ILE A 172 -7.81 17.23 10.44
C ILE A 172 -9.06 16.46 9.99
N PRO A 173 -10.21 16.66 10.67
CA PRO A 173 -11.46 16.00 10.31
C PRO A 173 -12.02 16.44 8.97
#